data_7c181e111b22e0fde79097672420d286
#
_entry.id   7c181e111b22e0fde79097672420d286
#
_cell.length_a   1.000
_cell.length_b   1.000
_cell.length_c   1.000
_cell.angle_alpha   90.00
_cell.angle_beta   90.00
_cell.angle_gamma   90.00
#
_symmetry.space_group_name_H-M   'P 1'
#
loop_
_entity.id
_entity.type
_entity.pdbx_description
1 polymer ?
#
loop_
_entity_poly.entity_id
_entity_poly.type
_entity_poly.pdbx_seq_one_letter_code
_entity_poly.pdbx_strand_id
1 'polypeptide(L)'
;LIPQEESNQFYYDNFNKNPFLGIINANILLLFEFDHVYTSFWFLFLLTWLGLALSVCSFRRQLPILKSALNWIDYKSPRQIAKLSVAQTIVTNNCSKSLEKIKLNLKKQGWNVKETEGRIAARQGVIGRLGPILIHLGMILLMIGATYGSLNGKTIEKFLAPGRSIDLLNNNEEKGLTIELQKFQIERDPQGRAEQYKSIVNVIEPNGNNQSKEISVNYPLRYKGLTLYQADWAL
;
A
#
# COMPACT_ATOMS: atom_id res chain seq x y z
N LEU A 1 15.41 -12.21 11.34
CA LEU A 1 15.16 -10.80 10.99
C LEU A 1 16.18 -9.93 11.69
N ILE A 2 16.70 -8.91 11.02
CA ILE A 2 17.57 -7.91 11.63
C ILE A 2 16.66 -6.88 12.30
N PRO A 3 16.78 -6.65 13.63
CA PRO A 3 16.07 -5.57 14.30
C PRO A 3 16.40 -4.23 13.66
N GLN A 4 15.46 -3.31 13.65
CA GLN A 4 15.64 -1.98 13.04
C GLN A 4 15.71 -0.93 14.16
N GLU A 5 16.51 0.12 13.91
CA GLU A 5 16.61 1.31 14.79
C GLU A 5 17.11 1.03 16.22
N GLU A 6 17.88 -0.07 16.42
CA GLU A 6 18.54 -0.37 17.67
C GLU A 6 19.88 0.38 17.81
N SER A 7 20.46 0.37 19.00
CA SER A 7 21.75 1.01 19.22
C SER A 7 22.88 0.26 18.50
N ASN A 8 23.90 0.99 18.03
CA ASN A 8 25.10 0.35 17.42
C ASN A 8 25.71 -0.72 18.34
N GLN A 9 25.72 -0.50 19.67
CA GLN A 9 26.21 -1.46 20.64
C GLN A 9 25.45 -2.79 20.57
N PHE A 10 24.13 -2.75 20.41
CA PHE A 10 23.29 -3.92 20.25
C PHE A 10 23.73 -4.78 19.04
N TYR A 11 24.02 -4.14 17.89
CA TYR A 11 24.48 -4.87 16.71
C TYR A 11 25.85 -5.49 16.89
N TYR A 12 26.78 -4.79 17.55
CA TYR A 12 28.10 -5.32 17.86
C TYR A 12 28.05 -6.52 18.82
N ASP A 13 27.22 -6.47 19.84
CA ASP A 13 27.10 -7.52 20.85
C ASP A 13 26.45 -8.80 20.27
N ASN A 14 25.50 -8.64 19.37
CA ASN A 14 24.75 -9.77 18.84
C ASN A 14 25.35 -10.35 17.54
N PHE A 15 25.76 -9.50 16.59
CA PHE A 15 26.14 -9.95 15.24
C PHE A 15 27.65 -10.16 15.05
N ASN A 16 28.51 -9.75 15.98
CA ASN A 16 29.91 -10.14 15.94
C ASN A 16 30.13 -11.56 16.50
N LYS A 17 29.33 -11.99 17.48
CA LYS A 17 29.36 -13.35 18.01
C LYS A 17 28.66 -14.35 17.11
N ASN A 18 27.54 -13.95 16.54
CA ASN A 18 26.70 -14.76 15.66
C ASN A 18 26.37 -13.99 14.37
N PRO A 19 27.25 -14.00 13.36
CA PRO A 19 27.00 -13.29 12.11
C PRO A 19 25.69 -13.73 11.44
N PHE A 20 24.92 -12.77 10.95
CA PHE A 20 23.68 -13.05 10.23
C PHE A 20 24.02 -13.82 8.94
N LEU A 21 23.34 -14.95 8.69
CA LEU A 21 23.63 -15.90 7.61
C LEU A 21 25.09 -16.44 7.63
N GLY A 22 25.81 -16.34 8.75
CA GLY A 22 27.19 -16.79 8.89
C GLY A 22 28.24 -15.89 8.22
N ILE A 23 27.84 -14.78 7.58
CA ILE A 23 28.74 -13.93 6.78
C ILE A 23 28.64 -12.45 7.20
N ILE A 24 27.43 -11.97 7.53
CA ILE A 24 27.17 -10.55 7.80
C ILE A 24 27.41 -10.28 9.28
N ASN A 25 28.55 -9.68 9.62
CA ASN A 25 28.88 -9.21 10.94
C ASN A 25 28.32 -7.77 11.16
N ALA A 26 28.43 -7.24 12.39
CA ALA A 26 27.94 -5.90 12.71
C ALA A 26 28.52 -4.80 11.82
N ASN A 27 29.82 -4.90 11.45
CA ASN A 27 30.44 -3.89 10.59
C ASN A 27 29.84 -3.86 9.20
N ILE A 28 29.59 -5.01 8.60
CA ILE A 28 28.95 -5.10 7.27
C ILE A 28 27.50 -4.62 7.36
N LEU A 29 26.80 -5.01 8.42
CA LEU A 29 25.40 -4.63 8.65
C LEU A 29 25.23 -3.11 8.74
N LEU A 30 26.07 -2.45 9.53
CA LEU A 30 26.07 -0.98 9.70
C LEU A 30 26.61 -0.26 8.47
N LEU A 31 27.62 -0.82 7.76
CA LEU A 31 28.14 -0.24 6.53
C LEU A 31 27.09 -0.15 5.41
N PHE A 32 26.25 -1.17 5.32
CA PHE A 32 25.16 -1.22 4.33
C PHE A 32 23.83 -0.65 4.86
N GLU A 33 23.83 -0.04 6.05
CA GLU A 33 22.64 0.57 6.65
C GLU A 33 21.47 -0.43 6.80
N PHE A 34 21.76 -1.71 7.12
CA PHE A 34 20.73 -2.73 7.33
C PHE A 34 20.03 -2.59 8.68
N ASP A 35 20.50 -1.73 9.54
CA ASP A 35 19.91 -1.33 10.82
C ASP A 35 18.75 -0.34 10.66
N HIS A 36 18.71 0.39 9.54
CA HIS A 36 17.65 1.35 9.22
C HIS A 36 17.31 1.36 7.70
N VAL A 37 17.02 0.19 7.17
CA VAL A 37 16.81 -0.05 5.72
C VAL A 37 15.85 0.94 5.08
N TYR A 38 14.72 1.25 5.73
CA TYR A 38 13.67 2.08 5.15
C TYR A 38 14.04 3.56 4.98
N THR A 39 15.08 4.02 5.67
CA THR A 39 15.63 5.38 5.55
C THR A 39 16.99 5.41 4.88
N SER A 40 17.57 4.24 4.55
CA SER A 40 18.87 4.14 3.91
C SER A 40 18.87 4.75 2.51
N PHE A 41 20.02 5.34 2.14
CA PHE A 41 20.19 6.00 0.84
C PHE A 41 19.95 5.05 -0.34
N TRP A 42 20.49 3.85 -0.30
CA TRP A 42 20.35 2.88 -1.39
C TRP A 42 18.91 2.39 -1.57
N PHE A 43 18.17 2.20 -0.47
CA PHE A 43 16.76 1.80 -0.53
C PHE A 43 15.89 2.92 -1.12
N LEU A 44 16.07 4.15 -0.65
CA LEU A 44 15.35 5.31 -1.19
C LEU A 44 15.68 5.56 -2.66
N PHE A 45 16.94 5.33 -3.06
CA PHE A 45 17.34 5.40 -4.46
C PHE A 45 16.61 4.35 -5.31
N LEU A 46 16.61 3.09 -4.90
CA LEU A 46 15.91 2.01 -5.61
C LEU A 46 14.39 2.25 -5.67
N LEU A 47 13.82 2.75 -4.58
CA LEU A 47 12.40 3.09 -4.51
C LEU A 47 12.06 4.21 -5.51
N THR A 48 12.87 5.25 -5.54
CA THR A 48 12.72 6.36 -6.51
C THR A 48 12.84 5.86 -7.95
N TRP A 49 13.84 5.01 -8.21
CA TRP A 49 14.06 4.40 -9.52
C TRP A 49 12.86 3.57 -9.96
N LEU A 50 12.29 2.77 -9.06
CA LEU A 50 11.07 2.00 -9.31
C LEU A 50 9.88 2.94 -9.62
N GLY A 51 9.69 4.00 -8.86
CA GLY A 51 8.65 5.01 -9.09
C GLY A 51 8.77 5.67 -10.47
N LEU A 52 9.98 6.01 -10.88
CA LEU A 52 10.26 6.55 -12.21
C LEU A 52 9.94 5.52 -13.31
N ALA A 53 10.36 4.27 -13.13
CA ALA A 53 10.06 3.18 -14.09
C ALA A 53 8.56 2.94 -14.25
N LEU A 54 7.79 2.93 -13.16
CA LEU A 54 6.33 2.82 -13.17
C LEU A 54 5.69 4.01 -13.88
N SER A 55 6.18 5.22 -13.63
CA SER A 55 5.70 6.44 -14.28
C SER A 55 5.94 6.39 -15.79
N VAL A 56 7.17 6.08 -16.22
CA VAL A 56 7.52 5.96 -17.64
C VAL A 56 6.68 4.87 -18.32
N CYS A 57 6.47 3.73 -17.67
CA CYS A 57 5.62 2.66 -18.19
C CYS A 57 4.17 3.14 -18.37
N SER A 58 3.63 3.87 -17.39
CA SER A 58 2.27 4.44 -17.47
C SER A 58 2.13 5.42 -18.63
N PHE A 59 3.07 6.36 -18.77
CA PHE A 59 3.01 7.36 -19.83
C PHE A 59 3.26 6.77 -21.23
N ARG A 60 4.24 5.87 -21.36
CA ARG A 60 4.63 5.35 -22.69
C ARG A 60 3.78 4.20 -23.19
N ARG A 61 3.22 3.39 -22.30
CA ARG A 61 2.45 2.19 -22.69
C ARG A 61 0.98 2.30 -22.33
N GLN A 62 0.65 2.56 -21.07
CA GLN A 62 -0.73 2.41 -20.60
C GLN A 62 -1.64 3.53 -21.08
N LEU A 63 -1.20 4.78 -21.02
CA LEU A 63 -2.01 5.91 -21.51
C LEU A 63 -2.29 5.83 -23.01
N PRO A 64 -1.35 5.50 -23.91
CA PRO A 64 -1.66 5.29 -25.33
C PRO A 64 -2.65 4.14 -25.58
N ILE A 65 -2.51 3.03 -24.84
CA ILE A 65 -3.44 1.90 -24.94
C ILE A 65 -4.85 2.33 -24.50
N LEU A 66 -4.95 3.09 -23.40
CA LEU A 66 -6.24 3.63 -22.95
C LEU A 66 -6.84 4.58 -23.97
N LYS A 67 -6.06 5.53 -24.48
CA LYS A 67 -6.51 6.45 -25.55
C LYS A 67 -7.01 5.70 -26.78
N SER A 68 -6.26 4.68 -27.22
CA SER A 68 -6.66 3.81 -28.33
C SER A 68 -7.97 3.07 -28.03
N ALA A 69 -8.18 2.60 -26.80
CA ALA A 69 -9.40 1.91 -26.42
C ALA A 69 -10.62 2.83 -26.30
N LEU A 70 -10.41 4.10 -25.98
CA LEU A 70 -11.48 5.10 -25.93
C LEU A 70 -11.88 5.58 -27.30
N ASN A 71 -10.96 5.56 -28.28
CA ASN A 71 -11.25 5.94 -29.63
C ASN A 71 -11.94 4.81 -30.38
N TRP A 72 -12.93 5.17 -31.21
CA TRP A 72 -13.56 4.23 -32.10
C TRP A 72 -12.70 4.07 -33.36
N ILE A 73 -12.31 2.82 -33.67
CA ILE A 73 -11.64 2.49 -34.92
C ILE A 73 -12.73 2.22 -35.95
N ASP A 74 -12.78 3.01 -37.01
CA ASP A 74 -13.71 2.86 -38.11
C ASP A 74 -12.97 2.42 -39.39
N TYR A 75 -13.17 1.17 -39.80
CA TYR A 75 -12.66 0.63 -41.05
C TYR A 75 -13.59 0.98 -42.16
N LYS A 76 -13.19 1.95 -43.01
CA LYS A 76 -14.04 2.50 -44.08
C LYS A 76 -14.17 1.58 -45.32
N SER A 77 -13.24 0.67 -45.54
CA SER A 77 -13.29 -0.20 -46.72
C SER A 77 -13.29 -1.69 -46.35
N PRO A 78 -14.01 -2.54 -47.13
CA PRO A 78 -14.01 -4.00 -46.91
C PRO A 78 -12.60 -4.63 -46.96
N ARG A 79 -11.69 -4.04 -47.76
CA ARG A 79 -10.30 -4.49 -47.85
C ARG A 79 -9.52 -4.31 -46.54
N GLN A 80 -9.86 -3.29 -45.74
CA GLN A 80 -9.25 -3.07 -44.44
C GLN A 80 -9.72 -4.14 -43.43
N ILE A 81 -11.02 -4.46 -43.48
CA ILE A 81 -11.60 -5.51 -42.64
C ILE A 81 -11.05 -6.87 -42.99
N ALA A 82 -10.92 -7.18 -44.29
CA ALA A 82 -10.37 -8.46 -44.76
C ALA A 82 -8.89 -8.72 -44.34
N LYS A 83 -8.15 -7.67 -43.97
CA LYS A 83 -6.77 -7.78 -43.48
C LYS A 83 -6.68 -8.05 -41.98
N LEU A 84 -7.79 -8.06 -41.24
CA LEU A 84 -7.80 -8.39 -39.84
C LEU A 84 -7.52 -9.88 -39.64
N SER A 85 -6.91 -10.24 -38.53
CA SER A 85 -6.55 -11.62 -38.19
C SER A 85 -7.75 -12.57 -38.10
N VAL A 86 -8.93 -12.01 -37.83
CA VAL A 86 -10.19 -12.73 -37.84
C VAL A 86 -11.17 -11.91 -38.69
N ALA A 87 -11.39 -12.35 -39.94
CA ALA A 87 -12.33 -11.74 -40.86
C ALA A 87 -13.13 -12.82 -41.59
N GLN A 88 -14.45 -12.60 -41.75
CA GLN A 88 -15.32 -13.51 -42.46
C GLN A 88 -16.27 -12.72 -43.36
N THR A 89 -16.49 -13.25 -44.56
CA THR A 89 -17.46 -12.69 -45.52
C THR A 89 -18.68 -13.58 -45.56
N ILE A 90 -19.87 -12.98 -45.39
CA ILE A 90 -21.14 -13.67 -45.41
C ILE A 90 -22.02 -13.01 -46.47
N VAL A 91 -22.58 -13.80 -47.40
CA VAL A 91 -23.52 -13.34 -48.41
C VAL A 91 -24.93 -13.40 -47.85
N THR A 92 -25.68 -12.32 -47.97
CA THR A 92 -27.07 -12.21 -47.46
C THR A 92 -27.98 -11.51 -48.44
N ASN A 93 -29.23 -11.93 -48.52
CA ASN A 93 -30.25 -11.34 -49.40
C ASN A 93 -30.72 -9.96 -48.95
N ASN A 94 -30.54 -9.62 -47.65
CA ASN A 94 -30.93 -8.32 -47.11
C ASN A 94 -29.93 -7.85 -46.04
N CYS A 95 -28.99 -7.05 -46.51
CA CYS A 95 -27.87 -6.56 -45.67
C CYS A 95 -28.37 -5.69 -44.49
N SER A 96 -29.32 -4.79 -44.74
CA SER A 96 -29.84 -3.85 -43.74
C SER A 96 -30.51 -4.57 -42.56
N LYS A 97 -31.39 -5.54 -42.84
CA LYS A 97 -32.05 -6.36 -41.80
C LYS A 97 -31.05 -7.19 -41.02
N SER A 98 -30.03 -7.74 -41.71
CA SER A 98 -28.97 -8.53 -41.05
C SER A 98 -28.12 -7.66 -40.11
N LEU A 99 -27.75 -6.45 -40.51
CA LEU A 99 -27.03 -5.51 -39.66
C LEU A 99 -27.83 -5.10 -38.43
N GLU A 100 -29.13 -4.80 -38.60
CA GLU A 100 -30.01 -4.44 -37.50
C GLU A 100 -30.10 -5.58 -36.46
N LYS A 101 -30.27 -6.83 -36.93
CA LYS A 101 -30.30 -8.01 -36.09
C LYS A 101 -28.98 -8.20 -35.30
N ILE A 102 -27.84 -8.00 -35.97
CA ILE A 102 -26.51 -8.07 -35.33
C ILE A 102 -26.38 -6.97 -34.29
N LYS A 103 -26.74 -5.72 -34.59
CA LYS A 103 -26.74 -4.59 -33.69
C LYS A 103 -27.55 -4.85 -32.42
N LEU A 104 -28.77 -5.36 -32.58
CA LEU A 104 -29.64 -5.70 -31.44
C LEU A 104 -29.04 -6.82 -30.57
N ASN A 105 -28.49 -7.84 -31.20
CA ASN A 105 -27.88 -8.95 -30.49
C ASN A 105 -26.64 -8.49 -29.69
N LEU A 106 -25.76 -7.70 -30.30
CA LEU A 106 -24.59 -7.13 -29.63
C LEU A 106 -24.98 -6.26 -28.44
N LYS A 107 -26.00 -5.41 -28.58
CA LYS A 107 -26.51 -4.59 -27.48
C LYS A 107 -27.06 -5.44 -26.33
N LYS A 108 -27.82 -6.51 -26.64
CA LYS A 108 -28.34 -7.44 -25.63
C LYS A 108 -27.21 -8.12 -24.84
N GLN A 109 -26.09 -8.38 -25.47
CA GLN A 109 -24.89 -8.96 -24.84
C GLN A 109 -24.01 -7.93 -24.10
N GLY A 110 -24.46 -6.68 -23.97
CA GLY A 110 -23.73 -5.63 -23.24
C GLY A 110 -22.58 -4.96 -24.03
N TRP A 111 -22.56 -5.10 -25.36
CA TRP A 111 -21.58 -4.40 -26.19
C TRP A 111 -22.00 -2.95 -26.43
N ASN A 112 -21.03 -2.04 -26.34
CA ASN A 112 -21.20 -0.68 -26.83
C ASN A 112 -21.12 -0.69 -28.35
N VAL A 113 -22.18 -0.28 -29.01
CA VAL A 113 -22.30 -0.34 -30.47
C VAL A 113 -22.42 1.08 -31.04
N LYS A 114 -21.55 1.38 -32.01
CA LYS A 114 -21.60 2.60 -32.82
C LYS A 114 -21.90 2.22 -34.27
N GLU A 115 -22.88 2.88 -34.87
CA GLU A 115 -23.25 2.74 -36.28
C GLU A 115 -22.86 4.00 -37.05
N THR A 116 -22.26 3.82 -38.22
CA THR A 116 -21.89 4.92 -39.11
C THR A 116 -22.01 4.44 -40.55
N GLU A 117 -22.88 5.08 -41.36
CA GLU A 117 -23.02 4.84 -42.82
C GLU A 117 -23.12 3.35 -43.18
N GLY A 118 -24.01 2.58 -42.51
CA GLY A 118 -24.20 1.15 -42.80
C GLY A 118 -23.08 0.24 -42.27
N ARG A 119 -22.18 0.75 -41.46
CA ARG A 119 -21.13 -0.01 -40.75
C ARG A 119 -21.42 -0.02 -39.26
N ILE A 120 -21.13 -1.13 -38.62
CA ILE A 120 -21.27 -1.31 -37.16
C ILE A 120 -19.89 -1.56 -36.56
N ALA A 121 -19.55 -0.77 -35.58
CA ALA A 121 -18.42 -1.02 -34.70
C ALA A 121 -18.94 -1.35 -33.28
N ALA A 122 -18.42 -2.41 -32.68
CA ALA A 122 -18.82 -2.82 -31.35
C ALA A 122 -17.57 -3.02 -30.48
N ARG A 123 -17.67 -2.61 -29.21
CA ARG A 123 -16.58 -2.82 -28.22
C ARG A 123 -17.12 -3.17 -26.86
N GLN A 124 -16.34 -3.95 -26.10
CA GLN A 124 -16.67 -4.35 -24.73
C GLN A 124 -15.39 -4.37 -23.90
N GLY A 125 -15.52 -4.26 -22.57
CA GLY A 125 -14.41 -4.42 -21.64
C GLY A 125 -13.40 -3.26 -21.61
N VAL A 126 -13.73 -2.07 -22.14
CA VAL A 126 -12.83 -0.90 -22.14
C VAL A 126 -12.40 -0.51 -20.73
N ILE A 127 -13.28 -0.67 -19.73
CA ILE A 127 -13.02 -0.36 -18.32
C ILE A 127 -11.84 -1.19 -17.78
N GLY A 128 -11.69 -2.46 -18.22
CA GLY A 128 -10.57 -3.29 -17.80
C GLY A 128 -9.18 -2.72 -18.17
N ARG A 129 -9.11 -1.85 -19.16
CA ARG A 129 -7.86 -1.17 -19.56
C ARG A 129 -7.46 -0.02 -18.64
N LEU A 130 -8.37 0.39 -17.74
CA LEU A 130 -8.05 1.34 -16.66
C LEU A 130 -7.26 0.69 -15.51
N GLY A 131 -7.46 -0.62 -15.31
CA GLY A 131 -6.88 -1.36 -14.19
C GLY A 131 -5.37 -1.16 -14.03
N PRO A 132 -4.54 -1.40 -15.05
CA PRO A 132 -3.10 -1.23 -14.96
C PRO A 132 -2.67 0.19 -14.57
N ILE A 133 -3.37 1.23 -15.05
CA ILE A 133 -3.09 2.63 -14.71
C ILE A 133 -3.38 2.88 -13.23
N LEU A 134 -4.54 2.41 -12.74
CA LEU A 134 -4.92 2.58 -11.34
C LEU A 134 -3.98 1.83 -10.40
N ILE A 135 -3.52 0.64 -10.78
CA ILE A 135 -2.54 -0.12 -10.01
C ILE A 135 -1.22 0.65 -9.91
N HIS A 136 -0.67 1.14 -11.02
CA HIS A 136 0.57 1.90 -11.00
C HIS A 136 0.44 3.20 -10.19
N LEU A 137 -0.67 3.92 -10.35
CA LEU A 137 -0.95 5.12 -9.57
C LEU A 137 -1.02 4.80 -8.07
N GLY A 138 -1.74 3.73 -7.71
CA GLY A 138 -1.83 3.27 -6.31
C GLY A 138 -0.48 2.90 -5.73
N MET A 139 0.36 2.19 -6.49
CA MET A 139 1.72 1.84 -6.07
C MET A 139 2.59 3.09 -5.85
N ILE A 140 2.55 4.06 -6.77
CA ILE A 140 3.30 5.31 -6.64
C ILE A 140 2.85 6.09 -5.40
N LEU A 141 1.54 6.22 -5.17
CA LEU A 141 1.00 6.90 -3.99
C LEU A 141 1.41 6.19 -2.70
N LEU A 142 1.39 4.85 -2.70
CA LEU A 142 1.83 4.06 -1.54
C LEU A 142 3.31 4.27 -1.26
N MET A 143 4.16 4.26 -2.29
CA MET A 143 5.60 4.50 -2.15
C MET A 143 5.89 5.90 -1.60
N ILE A 144 5.22 6.95 -2.12
CA ILE A 144 5.37 8.31 -1.61
C ILE A 144 4.92 8.39 -0.15
N GLY A 145 3.78 7.78 0.19
CA GLY A 145 3.26 7.78 1.56
C GLY A 145 4.18 7.04 2.54
N ALA A 146 4.70 5.88 2.14
CA ALA A 146 5.64 5.10 2.95
C ALA A 146 6.95 5.86 3.17
N THR A 147 7.53 6.45 2.12
CA THR A 147 8.74 7.27 2.24
C THR A 147 8.52 8.48 3.13
N TYR A 148 7.42 9.19 2.95
CA TYR A 148 7.08 10.33 3.80
C TYR A 148 6.90 9.93 5.26
N GLY A 149 6.23 8.79 5.52
CA GLY A 149 6.06 8.25 6.86
C GLY A 149 7.38 7.83 7.51
N SER A 150 8.26 7.18 6.75
CA SER A 150 9.58 6.75 7.24
C SER A 150 10.49 7.95 7.58
N LEU A 151 10.48 8.99 6.77
CA LEU A 151 11.34 10.17 7.00
C LEU A 151 10.82 11.10 8.11
N ASN A 152 9.51 11.17 8.33
CA ASN A 152 8.90 12.11 9.29
C ASN A 152 8.28 11.40 10.50
N GLY A 153 8.05 10.09 10.42
CA GLY A 153 7.55 9.29 11.54
C GLY A 153 8.63 9.12 12.60
N LYS A 154 8.22 9.14 13.86
CA LYS A 154 9.06 8.76 15.00
C LYS A 154 8.37 7.61 15.72
N THR A 155 9.07 6.50 15.89
CA THR A 155 8.62 5.36 16.66
C THR A 155 9.45 5.28 17.94
N ILE A 156 8.80 5.12 19.08
CA ILE A 156 9.46 4.96 20.37
C ILE A 156 8.89 3.68 20.97
N GLU A 157 9.77 2.71 21.21
CA GLU A 157 9.43 1.51 21.94
C GLU A 157 9.97 1.63 23.37
N LYS A 158 9.07 1.51 24.34
CA LYS A 158 9.42 1.56 25.76
C LYS A 158 8.62 0.53 26.52
N PHE A 159 9.33 -0.21 27.36
CA PHE A 159 8.70 -1.07 28.34
C PHE A 159 8.15 -0.23 29.50
N LEU A 160 6.87 -0.39 29.79
CA LEU A 160 6.19 0.37 30.84
C LEU A 160 5.49 -0.61 31.78
N ALA A 161 5.93 -0.65 33.04
CA ALA A 161 5.28 -1.45 34.05
C ALA A 161 3.98 -0.77 34.57
N PRO A 162 2.97 -1.54 35.02
CA PRO A 162 1.79 -0.98 35.62
C PRO A 162 2.12 -0.02 36.78
N GLY A 163 1.46 1.13 36.81
CA GLY A 163 1.72 2.21 37.78
C GLY A 163 2.93 3.10 37.44
N ARG A 164 3.57 2.89 36.29
CA ARG A 164 4.65 3.76 35.80
C ARG A 164 4.18 4.62 34.66
N SER A 165 4.85 5.77 34.50
CA SER A 165 4.60 6.73 33.44
C SER A 165 5.86 7.07 32.66
N ILE A 166 5.66 7.52 31.42
CA ILE A 166 6.72 8.05 30.57
C ILE A 166 6.27 9.41 30.03
N ASP A 167 7.17 10.37 30.08
CA ASP A 167 6.96 11.69 29.49
C ASP A 167 7.44 11.68 28.04
N LEU A 168 6.57 12.09 27.14
CA LEU A 168 6.90 12.33 25.74
C LEU A 168 7.24 13.82 25.59
N LEU A 169 8.46 14.10 25.15
CA LEU A 169 8.90 15.47 24.91
C LEU A 169 8.31 15.99 23.61
N ASN A 170 7.93 17.26 23.59
CA ASN A 170 7.55 17.97 22.39
C ASN A 170 8.81 18.30 21.56
N ASN A 171 8.64 18.74 20.30
CA ASN A 171 9.75 19.14 19.43
C ASN A 171 10.69 20.23 20.01
N ASN A 172 10.23 20.94 21.03
CA ASN A 172 11.00 21.96 21.75
C ASN A 172 11.63 21.46 23.06
N GLU A 173 11.73 20.14 23.25
CA GLU A 173 12.18 19.48 24.49
C GLU A 173 11.36 19.84 25.76
N GLU A 174 10.21 20.47 25.57
CA GLU A 174 9.26 20.72 26.64
C GLU A 174 8.40 19.48 26.89
N LYS A 175 7.94 19.34 28.15
CA LYS A 175 7.06 18.24 28.55
C LYS A 175 5.76 18.29 27.73
N GLY A 176 5.60 17.30 26.86
CA GLY A 176 4.44 17.14 26.00
C GLY A 176 3.33 16.36 26.67
N LEU A 177 3.19 15.10 26.30
CA LEU A 177 2.18 14.19 26.88
C LEU A 177 2.88 13.23 27.84
N THR A 178 2.24 12.93 28.96
CA THR A 178 2.64 11.84 29.85
C THR A 178 1.72 10.66 29.60
N ILE A 179 2.29 9.51 29.35
CA ILE A 179 1.58 8.23 29.21
C ILE A 179 1.82 7.40 30.45
N GLU A 180 0.76 7.04 31.15
CA GLU A 180 0.78 6.19 32.32
C GLU A 180 0.11 4.85 32.00
N LEU A 181 0.76 3.74 32.34
CA LEU A 181 0.13 2.42 32.30
C LEU A 181 -0.54 2.15 33.65
N GLN A 182 -1.87 2.23 33.71
CA GLN A 182 -2.61 1.96 34.91
C GLN A 182 -2.71 0.46 35.21
N LYS A 183 -3.05 -0.33 34.18
CA LYS A 183 -3.26 -1.76 34.34
C LYS A 183 -2.93 -2.50 33.04
N PHE A 184 -2.34 -3.68 33.21
CA PHE A 184 -2.15 -4.66 32.14
C PHE A 184 -2.90 -5.95 32.47
N GLN A 185 -3.58 -6.55 31.51
CA GLN A 185 -4.37 -7.76 31.67
C GLN A 185 -4.18 -8.70 30.48
N ILE A 186 -4.11 -9.99 30.78
CA ILE A 186 -4.13 -11.04 29.76
C ILE A 186 -5.48 -11.77 29.88
N GLU A 187 -6.31 -11.64 28.88
CA GLU A 187 -7.51 -12.47 28.77
C GLU A 187 -7.12 -13.85 28.27
N ARG A 188 -7.66 -14.88 28.88
CA ARG A 188 -7.36 -16.26 28.57
C ARG A 188 -8.61 -17.00 28.15
N ASP A 189 -8.47 -17.92 27.20
CA ASP A 189 -9.55 -18.83 26.81
C ASP A 189 -9.84 -19.85 27.95
N PRO A 190 -10.92 -20.63 27.85
CA PRO A 190 -11.25 -21.67 28.84
C PRO A 190 -10.16 -22.73 29.00
N GLN A 191 -9.23 -22.86 28.05
CA GLN A 191 -8.09 -23.77 28.08
C GLN A 191 -6.83 -23.12 28.69
N GLY A 192 -6.91 -21.85 29.14
CA GLY A 192 -5.82 -21.12 29.78
C GLY A 192 -4.83 -20.44 28.81
N ARG A 193 -5.07 -20.50 27.49
CA ARG A 193 -4.21 -19.84 26.49
C ARG A 193 -4.54 -18.35 26.42
N ALA A 194 -3.51 -17.52 26.21
CA ALA A 194 -3.73 -16.09 26.04
C ALA A 194 -4.54 -15.81 24.77
N GLU A 195 -5.67 -15.13 24.91
CA GLU A 195 -6.57 -14.78 23.83
C GLU A 195 -6.39 -13.30 23.44
N GLN A 196 -6.24 -12.42 24.43
CA GLN A 196 -6.09 -10.99 24.20
C GLN A 196 -5.22 -10.35 25.28
N TYR A 197 -4.44 -9.34 24.87
CA TYR A 197 -3.66 -8.49 25.76
C TYR A 197 -4.30 -7.11 25.80
N LYS A 198 -4.59 -6.61 27.00
CA LYS A 198 -5.26 -5.34 27.23
C LYS A 198 -4.46 -4.47 28.18
N SER A 199 -4.30 -3.21 27.83
CA SER A 199 -3.67 -2.20 28.67
C SER A 199 -4.63 -1.04 28.89
N ILE A 200 -4.80 -0.61 30.13
CA ILE A 200 -5.49 0.62 30.47
C ILE A 200 -4.44 1.71 30.60
N VAL A 201 -4.43 2.63 29.66
CA VAL A 201 -3.48 3.73 29.60
C VAL A 201 -4.18 5.06 29.89
N ASN A 202 -3.51 5.91 30.66
CA ASN A 202 -3.94 7.26 30.98
C ASN A 202 -3.02 8.24 30.24
N VAL A 203 -3.59 9.09 29.41
CA VAL A 203 -2.87 10.16 28.70
C VAL A 203 -3.11 11.45 29.47
N ILE A 204 -2.02 12.05 29.96
CA ILE A 204 -2.06 13.26 30.77
C ILE A 204 -1.42 14.39 29.95
N GLU A 205 -2.18 15.47 29.75
CA GLU A 205 -1.68 16.68 29.10
C GLU A 205 -0.94 17.59 30.08
N PRO A 206 -0.06 18.47 29.59
CA PRO A 206 0.62 19.46 30.44
C PRO A 206 -0.32 20.39 31.19
N ASN A 207 -1.53 20.62 30.67
CA ASN A 207 -2.58 21.44 31.28
C ASN A 207 -3.36 20.68 32.39
N GLY A 208 -3.01 19.43 32.68
CA GLY A 208 -3.67 18.60 33.70
C GLY A 208 -4.88 17.80 33.22
N ASN A 209 -5.33 17.99 31.97
CA ASN A 209 -6.37 17.13 31.42
C ASN A 209 -5.85 15.69 31.30
N ASN A 210 -6.68 14.74 31.66
CA ASN A 210 -6.37 13.33 31.52
C ASN A 210 -7.48 12.57 30.80
N GLN A 211 -7.10 11.56 30.04
CA GLN A 211 -8.01 10.65 29.37
C GLN A 211 -7.52 9.23 29.54
N SER A 212 -8.31 8.39 30.18
CA SER A 212 -8.05 6.96 30.28
C SER A 212 -8.71 6.22 29.12
N LYS A 213 -7.99 5.28 28.53
CA LYS A 213 -8.48 4.42 27.45
C LYS A 213 -7.87 3.02 27.54
N GLU A 214 -8.71 2.04 27.23
CA GLU A 214 -8.25 0.67 27.03
C GLU A 214 -7.69 0.53 25.62
N ILE A 215 -6.51 -0.05 25.51
CA ILE A 215 -5.87 -0.47 24.24
C ILE A 215 -5.68 -1.98 24.26
N SER A 216 -5.71 -2.57 23.09
CA SER A 216 -5.43 -4.00 22.92
C SER A 216 -4.75 -4.25 21.58
N VAL A 217 -4.35 -5.49 21.32
CA VAL A 217 -3.78 -5.88 20.03
C VAL A 217 -4.78 -5.53 18.92
N ASN A 218 -4.33 -4.79 17.90
CA ASN A 218 -5.13 -4.24 16.79
C ASN A 218 -6.11 -3.09 17.14
N TYR A 219 -6.19 -2.66 18.41
CA TYR A 219 -7.03 -1.52 18.85
C TYR A 219 -6.18 -0.45 19.53
N PRO A 220 -5.37 0.33 18.77
CA PRO A 220 -4.50 1.34 19.35
C PRO A 220 -5.29 2.57 19.86
N LEU A 221 -4.66 3.32 20.76
CA LEU A 221 -5.09 4.66 21.10
C LEU A 221 -4.53 5.65 20.08
N ARG A 222 -5.39 6.46 19.48
CA ARG A 222 -5.00 7.60 18.65
C ARG A 222 -5.36 8.89 19.37
N TYR A 223 -4.38 9.72 19.64
CA TYR A 223 -4.56 10.95 20.39
C TYR A 223 -3.59 12.05 19.93
N LYS A 224 -4.12 13.18 19.43
CA LYS A 224 -3.32 14.35 18.99
C LYS A 224 -2.11 14.03 18.11
N GLY A 225 -2.29 13.14 17.12
CA GLY A 225 -1.21 12.71 16.21
C GLY A 225 -0.31 11.60 16.75
N LEU A 226 -0.45 11.23 18.02
CA LEU A 226 0.20 10.05 18.61
C LEU A 226 -0.65 8.81 18.37
N THR A 227 -0.01 7.70 18.04
CA THR A 227 -0.67 6.39 18.01
C THR A 227 0.08 5.44 18.93
N LEU A 228 -0.61 4.94 19.95
CA LEU A 228 -0.08 4.05 20.97
C LEU A 228 -0.53 2.62 20.69
N TYR A 229 0.42 1.72 20.46
CA TYR A 229 0.15 0.31 20.20
C TYR A 229 0.58 -0.54 21.39
N GLN A 230 -0.14 -1.64 21.62
CA GLN A 230 0.33 -2.75 22.44
C GLN A 230 1.28 -3.59 21.58
N ALA A 231 2.59 -3.41 21.76
CA ALA A 231 3.59 -4.07 20.92
C ALA A 231 3.99 -5.44 21.47
N ASP A 232 4.35 -5.50 22.76
CA ASP A 232 4.84 -6.70 23.41
C ASP A 232 4.53 -6.67 24.90
N TRP A 233 4.85 -7.74 25.63
CA TRP A 233 4.71 -7.87 27.08
C TRP A 233 5.84 -8.73 27.65
N ALA A 234 6.27 -8.41 28.85
CA ALA A 234 7.20 -9.21 29.64
C ALA A 234 6.69 -9.36 31.08
N LEU A 235 6.98 -10.48 31.72
CA LEU A 235 6.72 -10.76 33.13
C LEU A 235 7.98 -10.54 33.95
#